data_8dbbda9a97c7afb08620a2c1c6ae7b9b
#
_entry.id   8dbbda9a97c7afb08620a2c1c6ae7b9b
#
_cell.length_a   1.000
_cell.length_b   1.000
_cell.length_c   1.000
_cell.angle_alpha   90.00
_cell.angle_beta   90.00
_cell.angle_gamma   90.00
#
_symmetry.space_group_name_H-M   'P 1'
#
loop_
_entity.id
_entity.type
_entity.pdbx_description
1 polymer ?
#
loop_
_entity_poly.entity_id
_entity_poly.type
_entity_poly.pdbx_seq_one_letter_code
_entity_poly.pdbx_strand_id
1 'polypeptide(L)'
;GWGTKKVYEILKDFPQVIDFSGHTHFSSRCPLTFHQDKFTSLNDGGNLNCYIQKGIDIDGEMPEGTSTLSEGMIVTVEDENNVGVRRIDGARNEEIGEQLNFSAPYDGTNFTYANYKGSKPVFEDVEITTEQLQPTQRKVTFPQAVVDENDPNNVVLYYKVEVIDSEDKVVASSNRCSRFYLGSDMPEKLDVIVNGIEGDGMMR
;
A
#
# COMPACT_ATOMS: atom_id res chain seq x y z
N GLY A 1 3.25 -5.58 -20.02
CA GLY A 1 2.24 -6.40 -19.42
C GLY A 1 1.67 -7.42 -20.37
N TRP A 2 1.28 -8.52 -19.86
CA TRP A 2 0.78 -9.72 -20.53
C TRP A 2 -0.58 -9.51 -21.23
N GLY A 3 -0.63 -8.68 -22.28
CA GLY A 3 -1.88 -8.38 -22.99
C GLY A 3 -2.81 -7.38 -22.28
N THR A 4 -2.42 -6.83 -21.16
CA THR A 4 -3.20 -5.88 -20.35
C THR A 4 -3.85 -4.76 -21.16
N LYS A 5 -3.10 -4.19 -22.12
CA LYS A 5 -3.67 -3.15 -22.98
C LYS A 5 -4.82 -3.64 -23.86
N LYS A 6 -4.71 -4.87 -24.39
CA LYS A 6 -5.79 -5.45 -25.23
C LYS A 6 -7.02 -5.79 -24.39
N VAL A 7 -6.82 -6.32 -23.18
CA VAL A 7 -7.92 -6.61 -22.26
C VAL A 7 -8.62 -5.31 -21.86
N TYR A 8 -7.88 -4.28 -21.48
CA TYR A 8 -8.44 -2.98 -21.16
C TYR A 8 -9.25 -2.38 -22.33
N GLU A 9 -8.70 -2.42 -23.56
CA GLU A 9 -9.40 -1.89 -24.73
C GLU A 9 -10.73 -2.62 -25.05
N ILE A 10 -10.86 -3.87 -24.60
CA ILE A 10 -12.12 -4.62 -24.73
C ILE A 10 -13.07 -4.26 -23.57
N LEU A 11 -12.57 -4.29 -22.32
CA LEU A 11 -13.42 -4.17 -21.13
C LEU A 11 -13.88 -2.74 -20.88
N LYS A 12 -13.17 -1.72 -21.34
CA LYS A 12 -13.50 -0.31 -21.11
C LYS A 12 -14.90 0.11 -21.58
N ASP A 13 -15.48 -0.66 -22.51
CA ASP A 13 -16.83 -0.42 -23.03
C ASP A 13 -17.92 -1.17 -22.24
N PHE A 14 -17.52 -1.88 -21.17
CA PHE A 14 -18.39 -2.70 -20.35
C PHE A 14 -18.25 -2.33 -18.86
N PRO A 15 -18.82 -1.22 -18.41
CA PRO A 15 -18.66 -0.74 -17.02
C PRO A 15 -19.23 -1.69 -15.96
N GLN A 16 -20.12 -2.60 -16.34
CA GLN A 16 -20.67 -3.65 -15.49
C GLN A 16 -19.66 -4.77 -15.14
N VAL A 17 -18.50 -4.81 -15.78
CA VAL A 17 -17.49 -5.84 -15.51
C VAL A 17 -16.81 -5.58 -14.18
N ILE A 18 -16.70 -6.64 -13.38
CA ILE A 18 -15.82 -6.72 -12.23
C ILE A 18 -14.75 -7.77 -12.56
N ASP A 19 -13.53 -7.31 -12.80
CA ASP A 19 -12.37 -8.13 -13.14
C ASP A 19 -11.61 -8.50 -11.87
N PHE A 20 -11.34 -9.78 -11.69
CA PHE A 20 -10.49 -10.30 -10.61
C PHE A 20 -9.19 -10.83 -11.22
N SER A 21 -8.08 -10.25 -10.84
CA SER A 21 -6.76 -10.61 -11.36
C SER A 21 -5.86 -11.15 -10.26
N GLY A 22 -5.10 -12.19 -10.60
CA GLY A 22 -4.09 -12.78 -9.75
C GLY A 22 -2.69 -12.70 -10.34
N HIS A 23 -1.82 -13.62 -9.96
CA HIS A 23 -0.46 -13.82 -10.46
C HIS A 23 0.57 -12.81 -9.95
N THR A 24 0.21 -11.55 -9.78
CA THR A 24 1.15 -10.52 -9.31
C THR A 24 1.47 -10.64 -7.83
N HIS A 25 0.61 -11.31 -7.07
CA HIS A 25 0.68 -11.47 -5.62
C HIS A 25 0.78 -10.13 -4.86
N PHE A 26 0.31 -9.04 -5.44
CA PHE A 26 0.32 -7.77 -4.72
C PHE A 26 -0.65 -7.82 -3.56
N SER A 27 -0.20 -7.32 -2.40
CA SER A 27 -1.05 -7.30 -1.21
C SER A 27 -2.33 -6.51 -1.46
N SER A 28 -3.47 -7.12 -1.17
CA SER A 28 -4.80 -6.49 -1.26
C SER A 28 -5.03 -5.38 -0.20
N ARG A 29 -4.08 -5.20 0.72
CA ARG A 29 -3.99 -4.03 1.61
C ARG A 29 -3.48 -2.77 0.89
N CYS A 30 -2.86 -2.93 -0.27
CA CYS A 30 -2.40 -1.80 -1.08
C CYS A 30 -3.58 -1.19 -1.85
N PRO A 31 -3.93 0.08 -1.64
CA PRO A 31 -5.02 0.73 -2.37
C PRO A 31 -4.84 0.71 -3.90
N LEU A 32 -3.59 0.61 -4.36
CA LEU A 32 -3.28 0.55 -5.78
C LEU A 32 -3.66 -0.78 -6.46
N THR A 33 -4.04 -1.79 -5.68
CA THR A 33 -4.51 -3.09 -6.20
C THR A 33 -6.00 -3.10 -6.50
N PHE A 34 -6.67 -2.00 -6.23
CA PHE A 34 -8.07 -1.78 -6.51
C PHE A 34 -8.21 -0.58 -7.44
N HIS A 35 -8.86 -0.78 -8.56
CA HIS A 35 -9.04 0.25 -9.57
C HIS A 35 -10.47 0.27 -10.10
N GLN A 36 -11.01 1.48 -10.24
CA GLN A 36 -12.34 1.71 -10.77
C GLN A 36 -12.29 2.95 -11.67
N ASP A 37 -12.30 2.77 -12.99
CA ASP A 37 -12.29 3.83 -14.01
C ASP A 37 -13.37 3.57 -15.05
N LYS A 38 -13.13 2.71 -16.02
CA LYS A 38 -14.13 2.32 -17.03
C LYS A 38 -14.90 1.07 -16.61
N PHE A 39 -14.27 0.25 -15.81
CA PHE A 39 -14.81 -0.94 -15.16
C PHE A 39 -14.11 -1.11 -13.82
N THR A 40 -14.54 -2.07 -13.03
CA THR A 40 -13.91 -2.39 -11.75
C THR A 40 -12.87 -3.49 -11.93
N SER A 41 -11.67 -3.32 -11.35
CA SER A 41 -10.63 -4.34 -11.34
C SER A 41 -10.01 -4.44 -9.95
N LEU A 42 -9.87 -5.68 -9.46
CA LEU A 42 -9.27 -6.00 -8.18
C LEU A 42 -8.17 -7.05 -8.36
N ASN A 43 -7.07 -6.87 -7.63
CA ASN A 43 -6.07 -7.92 -7.47
C ASN A 43 -6.36 -8.72 -6.21
N ASP A 44 -6.40 -10.05 -6.33
CA ASP A 44 -6.84 -10.97 -5.28
C ASP A 44 -5.77 -11.30 -4.22
N GLY A 45 -4.64 -10.63 -4.27
CA GLY A 45 -3.53 -10.87 -3.33
C GLY A 45 -2.69 -12.10 -3.68
N GLY A 46 -2.06 -12.66 -2.68
CA GLY A 46 -1.23 -13.85 -2.80
C GLY A 46 -1.49 -14.85 -1.68
N ASN A 47 -1.83 -16.08 -2.04
CA ASN A 47 -2.21 -17.10 -1.07
C ASN A 47 -1.02 -17.76 -0.34
N LEU A 48 0.20 -17.58 -0.82
CA LEU A 48 1.42 -18.15 -0.22
C LEU A 48 2.41 -17.07 0.21
N ASN A 49 2.46 -15.98 -0.51
CA ASN A 49 3.27 -14.81 -0.25
C ASN A 49 2.67 -13.62 -0.98
N CYS A 50 3.00 -12.41 -0.53
CA CYS A 50 2.64 -11.20 -1.24
C CYS A 50 3.88 -10.44 -1.68
N TYR A 51 3.79 -9.79 -2.84
CA TYR A 51 4.77 -8.82 -3.28
C TYR A 51 4.27 -7.41 -2.96
N ILE A 52 5.19 -6.49 -2.84
CA ILE A 52 4.85 -5.07 -2.78
C ILE A 52 4.96 -4.50 -4.18
N GLN A 53 3.99 -3.68 -4.55
CA GLN A 53 3.94 -3.12 -5.89
C GLN A 53 5.22 -2.36 -6.23
N LYS A 54 5.68 -2.52 -7.47
CA LYS A 54 6.90 -1.86 -7.96
C LYS A 54 6.83 -0.35 -7.74
N GLY A 55 7.86 0.19 -7.11
CA GLY A 55 7.91 1.60 -6.69
C GLY A 55 7.66 1.78 -5.20
N ILE A 56 7.13 0.74 -4.52
CA ILE A 56 7.01 0.67 -3.07
C ILE A 56 8.10 -0.25 -2.50
N ASP A 57 8.51 -1.24 -3.28
CA ASP A 57 9.64 -2.10 -2.97
C ASP A 57 10.94 -1.28 -3.07
N ILE A 58 11.65 -1.22 -1.96
CA ILE A 58 12.78 -0.32 -1.78
C ILE A 58 14.06 -0.90 -2.37
N ASP A 59 14.19 -2.23 -2.33
CA ASP A 59 15.45 -2.92 -2.60
C ASP A 59 15.38 -3.92 -3.77
N GLY A 60 14.25 -4.01 -4.49
CA GLY A 60 14.03 -5.02 -5.52
C GLY A 60 13.83 -6.42 -4.98
N GLU A 61 13.77 -6.58 -3.66
CA GLU A 61 13.50 -7.81 -2.95
C GLU A 61 12.13 -7.73 -2.26
N MET A 62 11.58 -8.89 -1.88
CA MET A 62 10.37 -8.92 -1.06
C MET A 62 10.69 -8.35 0.32
N PRO A 63 9.97 -7.31 0.78
CA PRO A 63 10.18 -6.77 2.12
C PRO A 63 9.96 -7.84 3.19
N GLU A 64 10.60 -7.66 4.34
CA GLU A 64 10.52 -8.58 5.47
C GLU A 64 9.05 -8.84 5.88
N GLY A 65 8.70 -10.10 6.06
CA GLY A 65 7.37 -10.54 6.47
C GLY A 65 6.40 -10.80 5.31
N THR A 66 6.68 -10.40 4.07
CA THR A 66 5.79 -10.67 2.94
C THR A 66 5.63 -12.15 2.61
N SER A 67 6.61 -12.97 2.95
CA SER A 67 6.55 -14.43 2.79
C SER A 67 5.59 -15.13 3.77
N THR A 68 5.10 -14.43 4.78
CA THR A 68 4.15 -14.96 5.76
C THR A 68 2.71 -14.55 5.48
N LEU A 69 2.47 -13.79 4.41
CA LEU A 69 1.14 -13.35 4.02
C LEU A 69 0.40 -14.46 3.27
N SER A 70 -0.91 -14.50 3.50
CA SER A 70 -1.84 -15.38 2.80
C SER A 70 -3.15 -14.63 2.61
N GLU A 71 -3.29 -13.97 1.48
CA GLU A 71 -4.44 -13.12 1.20
C GLU A 71 -5.33 -13.71 0.11
N GLY A 72 -6.60 -13.37 0.18
CA GLY A 72 -7.60 -13.79 -0.80
C GLY A 72 -8.88 -12.97 -0.70
N MET A 73 -9.83 -13.26 -1.56
CA MET A 73 -11.13 -12.58 -1.61
C MET A 73 -12.28 -13.57 -1.52
N ILE A 74 -13.34 -13.15 -0.84
CA ILE A 74 -14.64 -13.83 -0.85
C ILE A 74 -15.60 -12.91 -1.62
N VAL A 75 -16.07 -13.42 -2.75
CA VAL A 75 -17.04 -12.72 -3.60
C VAL A 75 -18.42 -13.29 -3.35
N THR A 76 -19.36 -12.43 -2.98
CA THR A 76 -20.77 -12.78 -2.76
C THR A 76 -21.63 -12.06 -3.79
N VAL A 77 -22.33 -12.79 -4.61
CA VAL A 77 -23.41 -12.25 -5.43
C VAL A 77 -24.68 -12.33 -4.59
N GLU A 78 -25.11 -11.19 -4.06
CA GLU A 78 -26.23 -11.13 -3.11
C GLU A 78 -27.55 -11.23 -3.87
N ASP A 79 -27.63 -10.54 -5.00
CA ASP A 79 -28.75 -10.60 -5.95
C ASP A 79 -28.29 -10.13 -7.35
N GLU A 80 -29.20 -9.93 -8.28
CA GLU A 80 -28.90 -9.46 -9.63
C GLU A 80 -28.31 -8.04 -9.70
N ASN A 81 -28.37 -7.29 -8.60
CA ASN A 81 -27.96 -5.88 -8.53
C ASN A 81 -26.80 -5.62 -7.56
N ASN A 82 -26.39 -6.61 -6.75
CA ASN A 82 -25.45 -6.38 -5.67
C ASN A 82 -24.37 -7.47 -5.60
N VAL A 83 -23.12 -7.02 -5.57
CA VAL A 83 -21.94 -7.87 -5.36
C VAL A 83 -21.13 -7.32 -4.21
N GLY A 84 -20.89 -8.16 -3.21
CA GLY A 84 -20.00 -7.88 -2.08
C GLY A 84 -18.65 -8.56 -2.25
N VAL A 85 -17.57 -7.88 -1.93
CA VAL A 85 -16.21 -8.45 -1.92
C VAL A 85 -15.54 -8.19 -0.57
N ARG A 86 -15.28 -9.27 0.17
CA ARG A 86 -14.52 -9.26 1.40
C ARG A 86 -13.08 -9.68 1.12
N ARG A 87 -12.11 -8.92 1.60
CA ARG A 87 -10.68 -9.23 1.49
C ARG A 87 -10.24 -9.86 2.79
N ILE A 88 -9.52 -10.98 2.73
CA ILE A 88 -9.16 -11.79 3.89
C ILE A 88 -7.64 -11.97 3.95
N ASP A 89 -7.07 -11.76 5.12
CA ASP A 89 -5.75 -12.22 5.48
C ASP A 89 -5.88 -13.55 6.23
N GLY A 90 -5.66 -14.64 5.51
CA GLY A 90 -5.77 -15.99 6.06
C GLY A 90 -4.66 -16.35 7.04
N ALA A 91 -3.50 -15.70 6.94
CA ALA A 91 -2.39 -15.95 7.86
C ALA A 91 -2.68 -15.38 9.26
N ARG A 92 -3.42 -14.27 9.34
CA ARG A 92 -3.79 -13.60 10.59
C ARG A 92 -5.24 -13.85 11.00
N ASN A 93 -6.01 -14.52 10.14
CA ASN A 93 -7.44 -14.74 10.32
C ASN A 93 -8.20 -13.42 10.58
N GLU A 94 -7.92 -12.42 9.75
CA GLU A 94 -8.55 -11.10 9.84
C GLU A 94 -9.09 -10.63 8.49
N GLU A 95 -10.05 -9.71 8.53
CA GLU A 95 -10.53 -9.02 7.33
C GLU A 95 -9.61 -7.84 7.00
N ILE A 96 -9.44 -7.58 5.71
CA ILE A 96 -8.66 -6.46 5.21
C ILE A 96 -9.61 -5.30 4.90
N GLY A 97 -9.77 -4.41 5.86
CA GLY A 97 -10.69 -3.28 5.76
C GLY A 97 -12.16 -3.69 5.65
N GLU A 98 -13.00 -2.78 5.22
CA GLU A 98 -14.42 -3.04 5.04
C GLU A 98 -14.73 -3.83 3.76
N GLN A 99 -15.91 -4.44 3.72
CA GLN A 99 -16.44 -5.07 2.50
C GLN A 99 -16.60 -4.00 1.41
N LEU A 100 -16.10 -4.32 0.23
CA LEU A 100 -16.38 -3.53 -0.96
C LEU A 100 -17.74 -3.93 -1.52
N ASN A 101 -18.59 -2.95 -1.78
CA ASN A 101 -19.92 -3.20 -2.29
C ASN A 101 -20.07 -2.56 -3.66
N PHE A 102 -20.50 -3.35 -4.63
CA PHE A 102 -20.79 -2.95 -5.99
C PHE A 102 -22.27 -3.17 -6.28
N SER A 103 -22.96 -2.12 -6.72
CA SER A 103 -24.39 -2.18 -6.97
C SER A 103 -24.76 -1.60 -8.34
N ALA A 104 -25.91 -2.03 -8.88
CA ALA A 104 -26.48 -1.40 -10.06
C ALA A 104 -26.66 0.13 -9.83
N PRO A 105 -26.58 0.92 -10.91
CA PRO A 105 -26.78 0.57 -12.32
C PRO A 105 -25.54 0.11 -13.09
N TYR A 106 -24.44 -0.29 -12.61
CA TYR A 106 -23.25 -0.80 -13.33
C TYR A 106 -22.93 -0.11 -14.68
N ASP A 107 -23.18 1.18 -14.75
CA ASP A 107 -22.94 2.04 -15.93
C ASP A 107 -21.78 3.01 -15.73
N GLY A 108 -21.09 2.87 -14.60
CA GLY A 108 -19.97 3.72 -14.19
C GLY A 108 -20.37 4.99 -13.44
N THR A 109 -21.66 5.31 -13.33
CA THR A 109 -22.12 6.53 -12.64
C THR A 109 -22.00 6.45 -11.13
N ASN A 110 -22.01 5.24 -10.58
CA ASN A 110 -21.89 4.95 -9.16
C ASN A 110 -20.53 4.34 -8.76
N PHE A 111 -19.48 4.57 -9.52
CA PHE A 111 -18.12 4.15 -9.17
C PHE A 111 -17.61 4.95 -7.97
N THR A 112 -17.89 4.46 -6.78
CA THR A 112 -17.58 5.12 -5.49
C THR A 112 -16.09 5.25 -5.25
N TYR A 113 -15.31 4.32 -5.82
CA TYR A 113 -13.88 4.22 -5.58
C TYR A 113 -13.01 4.83 -6.70
N ALA A 114 -13.63 5.32 -7.78
CA ALA A 114 -12.93 5.81 -8.97
C ALA A 114 -12.08 7.06 -8.71
N ASN A 115 -12.53 7.93 -7.83
CA ASN A 115 -11.91 9.24 -7.58
C ASN A 115 -11.62 9.46 -6.09
N TYR A 116 -11.38 8.38 -5.38
CA TYR A 116 -11.16 8.47 -3.96
C TYR A 116 -9.93 9.33 -3.65
N LYS A 117 -10.16 10.41 -2.91
CA LYS A 117 -9.13 11.27 -2.37
C LYS A 117 -9.14 11.10 -0.86
N GLY A 118 -8.41 10.09 -0.41
CA GLY A 118 -8.28 9.81 1.02
C GLY A 118 -7.76 10.99 1.82
N SER A 119 -7.99 10.95 3.11
CA SER A 119 -7.32 11.82 4.07
C SER A 119 -5.81 11.57 3.98
N LYS A 120 -5.02 12.59 4.32
CA LYS A 120 -3.55 12.43 4.31
C LYS A 120 -3.10 11.88 5.66
N PRO A 121 -2.16 10.91 5.67
CA PRO A 121 -1.47 10.54 6.89
C PRO A 121 -0.82 11.76 7.56
N VAL A 122 -0.83 11.79 8.87
CA VAL A 122 -0.29 12.90 9.65
C VAL A 122 0.77 12.38 10.62
N PHE A 123 1.92 13.04 10.67
CA PHE A 123 2.81 12.91 11.82
C PHE A 123 2.29 13.84 12.92
N GLU A 124 1.97 13.25 14.06
CA GLU A 124 1.78 14.01 15.29
C GLU A 124 3.13 14.51 15.82
N ASP A 125 3.15 15.01 17.04
CA ASP A 125 4.41 15.40 17.70
C ASP A 125 5.24 14.13 17.98
N VAL A 126 6.21 13.84 17.11
CA VAL A 126 6.92 12.56 17.08
C VAL A 126 8.38 12.72 17.48
N GLU A 127 8.84 11.82 18.32
CA GLU A 127 10.25 11.69 18.65
C GLU A 127 10.98 10.88 17.56
N ILE A 128 11.92 11.54 16.88
CA ILE A 128 12.86 10.87 15.98
C ILE A 128 14.18 10.68 16.72
N THR A 129 14.62 9.44 16.81
CA THR A 129 15.91 9.12 17.45
C THR A 129 16.92 8.67 16.41
N THR A 130 18.19 8.96 16.67
CA THR A 130 19.29 8.61 15.76
C THR A 130 20.43 7.95 16.50
N GLU A 131 21.02 6.96 15.85
CA GLU A 131 22.20 6.24 16.34
C GLU A 131 23.27 6.24 15.24
N GLN A 132 24.51 6.65 15.60
CA GLN A 132 25.62 6.57 14.66
C GLN A 132 26.14 5.13 14.63
N LEU A 133 26.05 4.49 13.46
CA LEU A 133 26.58 3.14 13.25
C LEU A 133 28.02 3.19 12.73
N GLN A 134 28.30 4.11 11.81
CA GLN A 134 29.61 4.35 11.21
C GLN A 134 29.80 5.86 10.98
N PRO A 135 30.98 6.34 10.65
CA PRO A 135 31.22 7.78 10.44
C PRO A 135 30.26 8.43 9.42
N THR A 136 29.87 7.68 8.39
CA THR A 136 28.98 8.16 7.31
C THR A 136 27.61 7.47 7.30
N GLN A 137 27.26 6.76 8.41
CA GLN A 137 26.03 5.98 8.49
C GLN A 137 25.29 6.25 9.78
N ARG A 138 23.97 6.49 9.66
CA ARG A 138 23.06 6.66 10.79
C ARG A 138 21.89 5.68 10.68
N LYS A 139 21.49 5.12 11.82
CA LYS A 139 20.18 4.51 11.97
C LYS A 139 19.22 5.57 12.50
N VAL A 140 18.09 5.72 11.84
CA VAL A 140 17.02 6.63 12.23
C VAL A 140 15.81 5.79 12.62
N THR A 141 15.29 6.03 13.82
CA THR A 141 14.09 5.38 14.34
C THR A 141 12.99 6.42 14.52
N PHE A 142 11.80 6.14 13.99
CA PHE A 142 10.65 7.03 14.04
C PHE A 142 9.35 6.23 14.16
N PRO A 143 8.28 6.80 14.78
CA PRO A 143 6.97 6.17 14.80
C PRO A 143 6.29 6.27 13.44
N GLN A 144 5.31 5.38 13.22
CA GLN A 144 4.44 5.44 12.04
C GLN A 144 3.59 6.71 12.06
N ALA A 145 3.25 7.22 10.89
CA ALA A 145 2.26 8.28 10.78
C ALA A 145 0.86 7.77 11.14
N VAL A 146 0.04 8.63 11.72
CA VAL A 146 -1.35 8.33 12.02
C VAL A 146 -2.16 8.35 10.73
N VAL A 147 -2.96 7.33 10.53
CA VAL A 147 -3.90 7.17 9.43
C VAL A 147 -5.33 7.21 9.95
N ASP A 148 -6.27 7.63 9.13
CA ASP A 148 -7.70 7.50 9.44
C ASP A 148 -8.13 6.06 9.13
N GLU A 149 -8.42 5.28 10.14
CA GLU A 149 -8.81 3.88 10.01
C GLU A 149 -10.14 3.70 9.27
N ASN A 150 -10.99 4.73 9.23
CA ASN A 150 -12.24 4.71 8.48
C ASN A 150 -12.06 4.98 7.00
N ASP A 151 -10.85 5.35 6.59
CA ASP A 151 -10.49 5.64 5.22
C ASP A 151 -9.66 4.49 4.64
N PRO A 152 -10.24 3.59 3.83
CA PRO A 152 -9.54 2.40 3.33
C PRO A 152 -8.35 2.71 2.42
N ASN A 153 -8.23 3.95 1.98
CA ASN A 153 -7.12 4.40 1.14
C ASN A 153 -6.10 5.25 1.90
N ASN A 154 -6.34 5.52 3.18
CA ASN A 154 -5.39 6.25 4.03
C ASN A 154 -4.31 5.29 4.54
N VAL A 155 -3.44 4.87 3.65
CA VAL A 155 -2.35 3.94 3.92
C VAL A 155 -1.03 4.62 3.58
N VAL A 156 -0.08 4.58 4.50
CA VAL A 156 1.29 4.97 4.20
C VAL A 156 1.98 3.80 3.51
N LEU A 157 2.42 3.99 2.28
CA LEU A 157 3.12 2.96 1.52
C LEU A 157 4.62 2.92 1.87
N TYR A 158 5.23 4.09 1.95
CA TYR A 158 6.65 4.23 2.33
C TYR A 158 6.93 5.60 2.94
N TYR A 159 8.00 5.67 3.69
CA TYR A 159 8.60 6.89 4.21
C TYR A 159 9.88 7.20 3.45
N LYS A 160 10.14 8.48 3.25
CA LYS A 160 11.42 8.99 2.81
C LYS A 160 12.07 9.73 3.97
N VAL A 161 13.27 9.31 4.35
CA VAL A 161 14.10 9.99 5.33
C VAL A 161 15.18 10.77 4.60
N GLU A 162 15.27 12.04 4.88
CA GLU A 162 16.27 12.94 4.28
C GLU A 162 17.16 13.52 5.38
N VAL A 163 18.45 13.57 5.09
CA VAL A 163 19.43 14.29 5.88
C VAL A 163 19.74 15.59 5.14
N ILE A 164 19.58 16.69 5.83
CA ILE A 164 19.81 18.01 5.28
C ILE A 164 21.01 18.67 5.97
N ASP A 165 21.74 19.49 5.26
CA ASP A 165 22.81 20.33 5.82
C ASP A 165 22.26 21.64 6.40
N SER A 166 23.17 22.49 6.88
CA SER A 166 22.82 23.80 7.43
C SER A 166 22.27 24.80 6.40
N GLU A 167 22.39 24.50 5.12
CA GLU A 167 21.87 25.29 3.99
C GLU A 167 20.54 24.74 3.45
N ASP A 168 19.87 23.81 4.18
CA ASP A 168 18.64 23.12 3.78
C ASP A 168 18.77 22.24 2.54
N LYS A 169 19.99 21.84 2.17
CA LYS A 169 20.23 20.95 1.05
C LYS A 169 20.21 19.49 1.51
N VAL A 170 19.52 18.63 0.76
CA VAL A 170 19.54 17.18 1.00
C VAL A 170 20.91 16.63 0.64
N VAL A 171 21.62 16.08 1.63
CA VAL A 171 22.95 15.47 1.49
C VAL A 171 22.90 13.96 1.47
N ALA A 172 21.87 13.34 2.04
CA ALA A 172 21.64 11.92 1.97
C ALA A 172 20.15 11.61 2.09
N SER A 173 19.70 10.49 1.57
CA SER A 173 18.32 10.03 1.77
C SER A 173 18.23 8.52 1.73
N SER A 174 17.18 7.98 2.36
CA SER A 174 16.82 6.57 2.29
C SER A 174 15.31 6.41 2.34
N ASN A 175 14.80 5.35 1.72
CA ASN A 175 13.38 5.02 1.76
C ASN A 175 13.15 3.82 2.69
N ARG A 176 11.95 3.79 3.29
CA ARG A 176 11.51 2.68 4.13
C ARG A 176 10.05 2.37 3.86
N CYS A 177 9.74 1.12 3.51
CA CYS A 177 8.38 0.64 3.45
C CYS A 177 7.76 0.67 4.86
N SER A 178 6.51 1.14 4.96
CA SER A 178 5.77 1.23 6.22
C SER A 178 5.45 -0.14 6.84
N ARG A 179 5.51 -1.21 6.03
CA ARG A 179 5.04 -2.56 6.37
C ARG A 179 3.52 -2.66 6.51
N PHE A 180 2.77 -1.77 5.86
CA PHE A 180 1.31 -1.74 5.84
C PHE A 180 0.67 -3.12 5.55
N TYR A 181 1.36 -3.96 4.80
CA TYR A 181 0.93 -5.31 4.43
C TYR A 181 0.93 -6.30 5.61
N LEU A 182 1.48 -5.95 6.75
CA LEU A 182 1.47 -6.80 7.94
C LEU A 182 0.18 -6.68 8.77
N GLY A 183 -0.74 -5.77 8.41
CA GLY A 183 -2.00 -5.60 9.12
C GLY A 183 -1.79 -5.36 10.61
N SER A 184 -2.43 -6.16 11.46
CA SER A 184 -2.31 -6.06 12.92
C SER A 184 -0.89 -6.26 13.47
N ASP A 185 0.01 -6.88 12.70
CA ASP A 185 1.41 -7.06 13.08
C ASP A 185 2.31 -5.90 12.61
N MET A 186 1.73 -4.82 12.08
CA MET A 186 2.50 -3.66 11.64
C MET A 186 3.25 -3.03 12.83
N PRO A 187 4.58 -2.81 12.73
CA PRO A 187 5.35 -2.25 13.83
C PRO A 187 4.96 -0.80 14.10
N GLU A 188 4.89 -0.40 15.36
CA GLU A 188 4.61 0.98 15.76
C GLU A 188 5.74 1.95 15.38
N LYS A 189 6.98 1.46 15.35
CA LYS A 189 8.17 2.23 14.97
C LYS A 189 8.94 1.53 13.86
N LEU A 190 9.59 2.32 13.04
CA LEU A 190 10.43 1.86 11.94
C LEU A 190 11.86 2.34 12.12
N ASP A 191 12.78 1.48 11.69
CA ASP A 191 14.19 1.81 11.54
C ASP A 191 14.55 1.97 10.07
N VAL A 192 15.37 2.95 9.76
CA VAL A 192 15.99 3.11 8.44
C VAL A 192 17.45 3.44 8.59
N ILE A 193 18.28 2.84 7.74
CA ILE A 193 19.72 3.17 7.68
C ILE A 193 19.91 4.18 6.54
N VAL A 194 20.48 5.33 6.88
CA VAL A 194 20.90 6.35 5.91
C VAL A 194 22.40 6.32 5.79
N ASN A 195 22.88 6.16 4.56
CA ASN A 195 24.30 6.09 4.22
C ASN A 195 24.77 7.38 3.52
N GLY A 196 26.08 7.58 3.48
CA GLY A 196 26.69 8.68 2.73
C GLY A 196 26.53 10.04 3.40
N ILE A 197 26.32 10.07 4.71
CA ILE A 197 26.23 11.32 5.47
C ILE A 197 27.67 11.86 5.68
N GLU A 198 27.98 12.96 4.99
CA GLU A 198 29.24 13.68 5.14
C GLU A 198 28.98 14.99 5.90
N GLY A 199 29.79 15.26 6.95
CA GLY A 199 29.67 16.49 7.74
C GLY A 199 28.55 16.48 8.80
N ASP A 200 28.16 17.70 9.25
CA ASP A 200 27.20 17.93 10.34
C ASP A 200 25.74 18.01 9.85
N GLY A 201 25.31 17.04 9.04
CA GLY A 201 23.94 17.03 8.51
C GLY A 201 22.87 16.88 9.60
N MET A 202 21.80 17.69 9.53
CA MET A 202 20.58 17.54 10.32
C MET A 202 19.60 16.59 9.63
N MET A 203 18.78 15.86 10.40
CA MET A 203 17.78 14.93 9.87
C MET A 203 16.38 15.55 9.90
N ARG A 204 15.61 15.28 8.88
CA ARG A 204 14.17 15.57 8.77
C ARG A 204 13.35 14.31 8.56
#